data_90b628d31689cc9a111cf0968c30568d
#
_entry.id   90b628d31689cc9a111cf0968c30568d
#
_cell.length_a   1.000
_cell.length_b   1.000
_cell.length_c   1.000
_cell.angle_alpha   90.00
_cell.angle_beta   90.00
_cell.angle_gamma   90.00
#
_symmetry.space_group_name_H-M   'P 1'
#
loop_
_entity.id
_entity.type
_entity.pdbx_description
1 polymer ?
#
loop_
_entity_poly.entity_id
_entity_poly.type
_entity_poly.pdbx_seq_one_letter_code
_entity_poly.pdbx_strand_id
1 'polypeptide(L)'
;MTMQTKLGLSQQQNNQNEDQVQIGIATTNDEKEAIYKFRYQVYIEEMGKPLESADHSNGKIYDPVDDWSILIYAQINSIIIGTSRLTIAKAVDFPVLLQKIFSMDKFESLYPQARLSLATKLAIKAEYRGSQVLYSISSKAYEVWRKHNVQYTFGGCNPYLIPLYEQLGFQRFAANFTDPGYGMLTPLVLIIEGVDHFRAVRSPFYRIARRWANDPIPSIKFLDAWKKAGWIDNNCIRHGFFN
;
A
#
# COMPACT_ATOMS: atom_id res chain seq x y z
N MET A 1 -28.64 -46.92 -7.02
CA MET A 1 -28.36 -45.68 -6.24
C MET A 1 -27.65 -44.68 -7.18
N THR A 2 -28.22 -43.64 -7.48
CA THR A 2 -28.65 -43.07 -8.73
C THR A 2 -27.71 -41.93 -9.15
N MET A 3 -27.49 -41.81 -10.45
CA MET A 3 -26.68 -40.79 -11.17
C MET A 3 -26.98 -39.30 -10.80
N GLN A 4 -28.12 -39.04 -10.16
CA GLN A 4 -28.55 -37.70 -9.74
C GLN A 4 -27.76 -37.10 -8.54
N THR A 5 -27.14 -37.95 -7.71
CA THR A 5 -26.41 -37.47 -6.50
C THR A 5 -25.01 -36.94 -6.82
N LYS A 6 -24.43 -37.30 -7.97
CA LYS A 6 -23.09 -36.78 -8.40
C LYS A 6 -23.16 -35.43 -9.10
N LEU A 7 -24.27 -35.08 -9.75
CA LEU A 7 -24.45 -33.77 -10.39
C LEU A 7 -24.69 -32.64 -9.38
N GLY A 8 -25.33 -32.93 -8.24
CA GLY A 8 -25.58 -31.95 -7.19
C GLY A 8 -24.35 -31.50 -6.43
N LEU A 9 -23.35 -32.40 -6.26
CA LEU A 9 -22.10 -32.08 -5.56
C LEU A 9 -21.11 -31.27 -6.42
N SER A 10 -21.13 -31.45 -7.74
CA SER A 10 -20.29 -30.67 -8.66
C SER A 10 -20.79 -29.25 -8.87
N GLN A 11 -22.10 -28.99 -8.77
CA GLN A 11 -22.67 -27.63 -8.85
C GLN A 11 -22.47 -26.84 -7.55
N GLN A 12 -22.48 -27.49 -6.38
CA GLN A 12 -22.19 -26.83 -5.10
C GLN A 12 -20.71 -26.49 -4.93
N GLN A 13 -19.79 -27.29 -5.50
CA GLN A 13 -18.34 -26.96 -5.47
C GLN A 13 -17.97 -25.83 -6.44
N ASN A 14 -18.68 -25.67 -7.57
CA ASN A 14 -18.44 -24.54 -8.48
C ASN A 14 -18.96 -23.20 -7.91
N ASN A 15 -20.07 -23.19 -7.17
CA ASN A 15 -20.61 -21.96 -6.57
C ASN A 15 -19.80 -21.44 -5.37
N GLN A 16 -18.99 -22.27 -4.71
CA GLN A 16 -18.12 -21.81 -3.61
C GLN A 16 -16.84 -21.09 -4.09
N ASN A 17 -16.45 -21.21 -5.34
CA ASN A 17 -15.28 -20.54 -5.91
C ASN A 17 -15.59 -19.15 -6.50
N GLU A 18 -16.83 -18.82 -6.76
CA GLU A 18 -17.21 -17.57 -7.42
C GLU A 18 -17.16 -16.36 -6.49
N ASP A 19 -17.33 -16.54 -5.17
CA ASP A 19 -17.33 -15.45 -4.18
C ASP A 19 -15.96 -15.23 -3.49
N GLN A 20 -14.92 -15.90 -3.94
CA GLN A 20 -13.59 -15.77 -3.31
C GLN A 20 -12.86 -14.51 -3.82
N VAL A 21 -12.34 -13.71 -2.87
CA VAL A 21 -11.48 -12.56 -3.20
C VAL A 21 -10.20 -13.03 -3.88
N GLN A 22 -10.01 -12.58 -5.11
CA GLN A 22 -8.80 -12.81 -5.90
C GLN A 22 -7.92 -11.56 -5.86
N ILE A 23 -6.59 -11.75 -5.68
CA ILE A 23 -5.63 -10.65 -5.65
C ILE A 23 -4.67 -10.80 -6.84
N GLY A 24 -4.61 -9.77 -7.68
CA GLY A 24 -3.77 -9.71 -8.86
C GLY A 24 -2.84 -8.50 -8.92
N ILE A 25 -1.93 -8.57 -9.87
CA ILE A 25 -1.13 -7.43 -10.35
C ILE A 25 -1.57 -7.19 -11.79
N ALA A 26 -1.96 -5.96 -12.12
CA ALA A 26 -2.37 -5.62 -13.46
C ALA A 26 -1.19 -5.70 -14.45
N THR A 27 -1.35 -6.52 -15.47
CA THR A 27 -0.36 -6.77 -16.53
C THR A 27 -0.86 -6.35 -17.90
N THR A 28 -2.17 -6.26 -18.09
CA THR A 28 -2.81 -5.87 -19.34
C THR A 28 -3.39 -4.46 -19.27
N ASN A 29 -3.60 -3.84 -20.41
CA ASN A 29 -4.25 -2.53 -20.48
C ASN A 29 -5.69 -2.57 -19.95
N ASP A 30 -6.42 -3.65 -20.20
CA ASP A 30 -7.79 -3.80 -19.72
C ASP A 30 -7.86 -3.86 -18.19
N GLU A 31 -6.94 -4.58 -17.54
CA GLU A 31 -6.84 -4.61 -16.08
C GLU A 31 -6.50 -3.22 -15.52
N LYS A 32 -5.59 -2.48 -16.17
CA LYS A 32 -5.25 -1.10 -15.76
C LYS A 32 -6.42 -0.16 -15.93
N GLU A 33 -7.12 -0.20 -17.06
CA GLU A 33 -8.32 0.62 -17.31
C GLU A 33 -9.43 0.31 -16.29
N ALA A 34 -9.63 -0.96 -15.93
CA ALA A 34 -10.59 -1.34 -14.91
C ALA A 34 -10.21 -0.74 -13.52
N ILE A 35 -8.91 -0.72 -13.17
CA ILE A 35 -8.41 -0.07 -11.95
C ILE A 35 -8.66 1.45 -12.01
N TYR A 36 -8.41 2.10 -13.15
CA TYR A 36 -8.60 3.55 -13.28
C TYR A 36 -10.06 3.95 -13.12
N LYS A 37 -11.00 3.18 -13.68
CA LYS A 37 -12.43 3.37 -13.50
C LYS A 37 -12.86 3.11 -12.07
N PHE A 38 -12.36 2.04 -11.44
CA PHE A 38 -12.62 1.76 -10.03
C PHE A 38 -12.15 2.89 -9.10
N ARG A 39 -10.97 3.48 -9.35
CA ARG A 39 -10.50 4.64 -8.59
C ARG A 39 -11.44 5.82 -8.72
N TYR A 40 -11.98 6.07 -9.92
CA TYR A 40 -12.95 7.14 -10.15
C TYR A 40 -14.21 6.92 -9.31
N GLN A 41 -14.78 5.72 -9.36
CA GLN A 41 -15.95 5.36 -8.56
C GLN A 41 -15.73 5.66 -7.07
N VAL A 42 -14.57 5.23 -6.52
CA VAL A 42 -14.31 5.41 -5.09
C VAL A 42 -13.94 6.84 -4.74
N TYR A 43 -13.00 7.46 -5.46
CA TYR A 43 -12.51 8.78 -5.06
C TYR A 43 -13.45 9.93 -5.45
N ILE A 44 -14.08 9.87 -6.63
CA ILE A 44 -14.93 10.95 -7.12
C ILE A 44 -16.38 10.70 -6.73
N GLU A 45 -16.97 9.57 -7.15
CA GLU A 45 -18.41 9.35 -6.99
C GLU A 45 -18.78 9.07 -5.52
N GLU A 46 -17.96 8.27 -4.82
CA GLU A 46 -18.27 7.91 -3.43
C GLU A 46 -17.73 8.94 -2.41
N MET A 47 -16.46 9.39 -2.57
CA MET A 47 -15.78 10.22 -1.59
C MET A 47 -15.81 11.72 -1.91
N GLY A 48 -16.23 12.14 -3.10
CA GLY A 48 -16.28 13.53 -3.53
C GLY A 48 -14.93 14.25 -3.54
N LYS A 49 -13.83 13.54 -3.81
CA LYS A 49 -12.48 14.12 -3.80
C LYS A 49 -12.24 15.01 -5.03
N PRO A 50 -11.72 16.25 -4.87
CA PRO A 50 -11.44 17.14 -5.98
C PRO A 50 -10.07 16.83 -6.62
N LEU A 51 -9.96 15.66 -7.28
CA LEU A 51 -8.70 15.22 -7.87
C LEU A 51 -8.51 15.78 -9.28
N GLU A 52 -7.45 16.57 -9.50
CA GLU A 52 -7.09 17.08 -10.84
C GLU A 52 -6.80 15.98 -11.86
N SER A 53 -6.37 14.80 -11.41
CA SER A 53 -6.13 13.63 -12.27
C SER A 53 -7.41 12.89 -12.69
N ALA A 54 -8.59 13.39 -12.31
CA ALA A 54 -9.86 12.78 -12.68
C ALA A 54 -10.27 13.16 -14.11
N ASP A 55 -10.37 12.18 -14.99
CA ASP A 55 -11.01 12.32 -16.32
C ASP A 55 -12.51 12.07 -16.17
N HIS A 56 -13.25 13.15 -15.99
CA HIS A 56 -14.71 13.09 -15.83
C HIS A 56 -15.43 12.63 -17.08
N SER A 57 -14.85 12.82 -18.28
CA SER A 57 -15.46 12.43 -19.55
C SER A 57 -15.45 10.92 -19.75
N ASN A 58 -14.37 10.25 -19.27
CA ASN A 58 -14.20 8.80 -19.39
C ASN A 58 -14.40 8.06 -18.05
N GLY A 59 -14.72 8.78 -16.97
CA GLY A 59 -14.95 8.21 -15.63
C GLY A 59 -13.74 7.44 -15.09
N LYS A 60 -12.53 8.01 -15.18
CA LYS A 60 -11.31 7.34 -14.76
C LYS A 60 -10.31 8.26 -14.07
N ILE A 61 -9.46 7.67 -13.23
CA ILE A 61 -8.31 8.33 -12.60
C ILE A 61 -7.05 7.60 -13.01
N TYR A 62 -6.26 8.26 -13.82
CA TYR A 62 -4.92 7.87 -14.27
C TYR A 62 -3.96 9.03 -14.04
N ASP A 63 -2.73 8.75 -13.70
CA ASP A 63 -1.64 9.71 -13.76
C ASP A 63 -0.37 9.05 -14.35
N PRO A 64 0.58 9.82 -14.93
CA PRO A 64 1.78 9.26 -15.59
C PRO A 64 2.64 8.35 -14.72
N VAL A 65 2.54 8.44 -13.40
CA VAL A 65 3.25 7.56 -12.47
C VAL A 65 2.72 6.12 -12.54
N ASP A 66 1.48 5.92 -13.00
CA ASP A 66 0.90 4.58 -13.17
C ASP A 66 1.64 3.75 -14.23
N ASP A 67 2.29 4.38 -15.22
CA ASP A 67 2.95 3.70 -16.34
C ASP A 67 4.16 2.85 -15.88
N TRP A 68 4.84 3.31 -14.83
CA TRP A 68 6.03 2.65 -14.27
C TRP A 68 5.82 2.11 -12.85
N SER A 69 4.57 2.04 -12.42
CA SER A 69 4.16 1.52 -11.12
C SER A 69 3.56 0.11 -11.22
N ILE A 70 3.62 -0.62 -10.12
CA ILE A 70 2.93 -1.89 -9.96
C ILE A 70 1.55 -1.61 -9.38
N LEU A 71 0.52 -1.99 -10.14
CA LEU A 71 -0.87 -1.82 -9.74
C LEU A 71 -1.41 -3.15 -9.20
N ILE A 72 -1.74 -3.18 -7.92
CA ILE A 72 -2.36 -4.33 -7.25
C ILE A 72 -3.86 -4.12 -7.25
N TYR A 73 -4.63 -5.19 -7.51
CA TYR A 73 -6.07 -5.17 -7.38
C TYR A 73 -6.60 -6.38 -6.60
N ALA A 74 -7.75 -6.18 -5.98
CA ALA A 74 -8.60 -7.22 -5.42
C ALA A 74 -9.90 -7.27 -6.22
N GLN A 75 -10.38 -8.46 -6.56
CA GLN A 75 -11.62 -8.64 -7.31
C GLN A 75 -12.45 -9.81 -6.79
N ILE A 76 -13.74 -9.74 -7.01
CA ILE A 76 -14.71 -10.84 -6.86
C ILE A 76 -15.50 -10.90 -8.18
N ASN A 77 -15.60 -12.08 -8.78
CA ASN A 77 -16.35 -12.28 -10.04
C ASN A 77 -15.94 -11.27 -11.13
N SER A 78 -14.62 -11.03 -11.29
CA SER A 78 -14.04 -10.06 -12.22
C SER A 78 -14.42 -8.58 -11.95
N ILE A 79 -15.07 -8.27 -10.83
CA ILE A 79 -15.36 -6.90 -10.41
C ILE A 79 -14.29 -6.46 -9.40
N ILE A 80 -13.61 -5.35 -9.70
CA ILE A 80 -12.60 -4.78 -8.80
C ILE A 80 -13.30 -4.20 -7.56
N ILE A 81 -12.82 -4.61 -6.39
CA ILE A 81 -13.31 -4.18 -5.07
C ILE A 81 -12.26 -3.46 -4.25
N GLY A 82 -11.02 -3.47 -4.71
CA GLY A 82 -9.92 -2.75 -4.07
C GLY A 82 -8.68 -2.65 -4.96
N THR A 83 -7.85 -1.64 -4.74
CA THR A 83 -6.61 -1.40 -5.48
C THR A 83 -5.57 -0.73 -4.60
N SER A 84 -4.30 -0.86 -5.00
CA SER A 84 -3.17 -0.09 -4.48
C SER A 84 -2.13 0.08 -5.56
N ARG A 85 -1.37 1.19 -5.55
CA ARG A 85 -0.24 1.45 -6.42
C ARG A 85 1.07 1.42 -5.64
N LEU A 86 2.05 0.71 -6.14
CA LEU A 86 3.41 0.67 -5.62
C LEU A 86 4.36 1.22 -6.67
N THR A 87 4.93 2.39 -6.40
CA THR A 87 5.98 2.97 -7.22
C THR A 87 7.32 2.62 -6.59
N ILE A 88 8.21 1.93 -7.30
CA ILE A 88 9.49 1.43 -6.76
C ILE A 88 10.63 2.04 -7.54
N ALA A 89 11.52 2.78 -6.85
CA ALA A 89 12.64 3.49 -7.47
C ALA A 89 13.74 3.81 -6.44
N LYS A 90 14.83 4.44 -6.90
CA LYS A 90 15.74 5.18 -6.01
C LYS A 90 15.11 6.51 -5.61
N ALA A 91 15.60 7.13 -4.54
CA ALA A 91 15.06 8.41 -4.06
C ALA A 91 15.06 9.50 -5.14
N VAL A 92 16.12 9.60 -5.90
CA VAL A 92 16.33 10.61 -6.97
C VAL A 92 15.38 10.46 -8.16
N ASP A 93 14.83 9.28 -8.37
CA ASP A 93 13.94 9.00 -9.51
C ASP A 93 12.49 9.45 -9.24
N PHE A 94 12.14 9.76 -7.98
CA PHE A 94 10.82 10.28 -7.64
C PHE A 94 10.69 11.77 -8.01
N PRO A 95 9.47 12.25 -8.32
CA PRO A 95 9.21 13.68 -8.49
C PRO A 95 9.70 14.50 -7.28
N VAL A 96 10.34 15.67 -7.56
CA VAL A 96 10.98 16.51 -6.53
C VAL A 96 10.02 16.86 -5.37
N LEU A 97 8.75 17.07 -5.67
CA LEU A 97 7.74 17.34 -4.64
C LEU A 97 7.60 16.16 -3.67
N LEU A 98 7.53 14.93 -4.19
CA LEU A 98 7.44 13.71 -3.37
C LEU A 98 8.73 13.47 -2.58
N GLN A 99 9.90 13.75 -3.18
CA GLN A 99 11.17 13.68 -2.46
C GLN A 99 11.16 14.59 -1.22
N LYS A 100 10.65 15.81 -1.37
CA LYS A 100 10.55 16.78 -0.25
C LYS A 100 9.54 16.35 0.81
N ILE A 101 8.32 15.96 0.39
CA ILE A 101 7.24 15.55 1.30
C ILE A 101 7.68 14.36 2.16
N PHE A 102 8.33 13.38 1.56
CA PHE A 102 8.78 12.16 2.25
C PHE A 102 10.26 12.21 2.66
N SER A 103 10.93 13.37 2.54
CA SER A 103 12.36 13.55 2.89
C SER A 103 13.27 12.46 2.27
N MET A 104 12.95 12.04 1.04
CA MET A 104 13.65 10.94 0.35
C MET A 104 15.11 11.31 0.02
N ASP A 105 15.40 12.59 -0.18
CA ASP A 105 16.75 13.16 -0.33
C ASP A 105 17.67 12.83 0.85
N LYS A 106 17.12 12.81 2.06
CA LYS A 106 17.86 12.44 3.26
C LYS A 106 18.20 10.95 3.27
N PHE A 107 17.31 10.12 2.73
CA PHE A 107 17.61 8.69 2.54
C PHE A 107 18.70 8.48 1.50
N GLU A 108 18.65 9.21 0.40
CA GLU A 108 19.69 9.13 -0.64
C GLU A 108 21.06 9.47 -0.08
N SER A 109 21.17 10.52 0.74
CA SER A 109 22.46 10.93 1.33
C SER A 109 23.06 9.87 2.28
N LEU A 110 22.21 9.13 3.00
CA LEU A 110 22.66 8.07 3.92
C LEU A 110 22.83 6.72 3.23
N TYR A 111 21.99 6.45 2.21
CA TYR A 111 21.85 5.14 1.63
C TYR A 111 21.58 5.22 0.11
N PRO A 112 22.58 5.67 -0.68
CA PRO A 112 22.41 5.94 -2.11
C PRO A 112 22.04 4.70 -2.95
N GLN A 113 22.18 3.51 -2.38
CA GLN A 113 21.79 2.26 -3.03
C GLN A 113 20.43 1.72 -2.55
N ALA A 114 19.75 2.42 -1.63
CA ALA A 114 18.47 1.96 -1.12
C ALA A 114 17.39 1.97 -2.22
N ARG A 115 16.65 0.87 -2.30
CA ARG A 115 15.41 0.82 -3.07
C ARG A 115 14.26 1.23 -2.19
N LEU A 116 13.56 2.26 -2.64
CA LEU A 116 12.41 2.82 -1.96
C LEU A 116 11.13 2.45 -2.70
N SER A 117 10.03 2.45 -1.99
CA SER A 117 8.69 2.39 -2.58
C SER A 117 7.84 3.55 -2.06
N LEU A 118 6.91 4.00 -2.89
CA LEU A 118 5.81 4.87 -2.48
C LEU A 118 4.49 4.12 -2.73
N ALA A 119 3.79 3.80 -1.64
CA ALA A 119 2.48 3.15 -1.67
C ALA A 119 1.38 4.21 -1.68
N THR A 120 0.60 4.26 -2.75
CA THR A 120 -0.47 5.25 -2.94
C THR A 120 -1.71 4.62 -3.56
N LYS A 121 -2.76 5.43 -3.72
CA LYS A 121 -4.00 5.03 -4.40
C LYS A 121 -4.62 3.75 -3.79
N LEU A 122 -4.44 3.54 -2.46
CA LEU A 122 -5.17 2.50 -1.77
C LEU A 122 -6.64 2.89 -1.69
N ALA A 123 -7.48 2.15 -2.36
CA ALA A 123 -8.92 2.34 -2.40
C ALA A 123 -9.60 0.99 -2.21
N ILE A 124 -10.66 0.96 -1.40
CA ILE A 124 -11.51 -0.21 -1.17
C ILE A 124 -12.95 0.26 -1.24
N LYS A 125 -13.78 -0.46 -2.02
CA LYS A 125 -15.21 -0.21 -2.15
C LYS A 125 -15.88 -0.23 -0.78
N ALA A 126 -16.80 0.69 -0.51
CA ALA A 126 -17.37 0.94 0.83
C ALA A 126 -17.83 -0.34 1.55
N GLU A 127 -18.54 -1.20 0.84
CA GLU A 127 -19.10 -2.44 1.37
C GLU A 127 -18.05 -3.48 1.82
N TYR A 128 -16.80 -3.35 1.34
CA TYR A 128 -15.69 -4.24 1.70
C TYR A 128 -14.69 -3.61 2.67
N ARG A 129 -14.93 -2.38 3.15
CA ARG A 129 -14.09 -1.76 4.19
C ARG A 129 -14.27 -2.50 5.51
N GLY A 130 -13.17 -2.65 6.25
CA GLY A 130 -13.15 -3.46 7.47
C GLY A 130 -13.12 -4.98 7.26
N SER A 131 -13.14 -5.45 5.99
CA SER A 131 -13.00 -6.86 5.65
C SER A 131 -11.52 -7.26 5.47
N GLN A 132 -11.30 -8.53 5.07
CA GLN A 132 -9.96 -9.07 4.77
C GLN A 132 -9.31 -8.48 3.50
N VAL A 133 -10.04 -7.71 2.68
CA VAL A 133 -9.53 -7.15 1.41
C VAL A 133 -8.29 -6.27 1.63
N LEU A 134 -8.33 -5.41 2.65
CA LEU A 134 -7.17 -4.57 3.01
C LEU A 134 -5.93 -5.43 3.29
N TYR A 135 -6.07 -6.44 4.13
CA TYR A 135 -4.95 -7.31 4.51
C TYR A 135 -4.43 -8.13 3.33
N SER A 136 -5.31 -8.54 2.44
CA SER A 136 -4.94 -9.28 1.23
C SER A 136 -4.14 -8.42 0.26
N ILE A 137 -4.59 -7.19 -0.02
CA ILE A 137 -3.85 -6.21 -0.83
C ILE A 137 -2.50 -5.88 -0.18
N SER A 138 -2.49 -5.60 1.13
CA SER A 138 -1.28 -5.27 1.88
C SER A 138 -0.29 -6.44 1.91
N SER A 139 -0.77 -7.67 2.04
CA SER A 139 0.07 -8.88 1.99
C SER A 139 0.72 -9.03 0.62
N LYS A 140 -0.04 -8.78 -0.46
CA LYS A 140 0.50 -8.79 -1.82
C LYS A 140 1.54 -7.70 -2.03
N ALA A 141 1.29 -6.49 -1.50
CA ALA A 141 2.24 -5.40 -1.53
C ALA A 141 3.55 -5.78 -0.81
N TYR A 142 3.47 -6.42 0.36
CA TYR A 142 4.64 -6.87 1.10
C TYR A 142 5.47 -7.90 0.29
N GLU A 143 4.83 -8.86 -0.36
CA GLU A 143 5.52 -9.82 -1.25
C GLU A 143 6.22 -9.10 -2.42
N VAL A 144 5.59 -8.09 -3.00
CA VAL A 144 6.19 -7.26 -4.06
C VAL A 144 7.41 -6.53 -3.55
N TRP A 145 7.33 -5.86 -2.41
CA TRP A 145 8.48 -5.15 -1.81
C TRP A 145 9.65 -6.11 -1.57
N ARG A 146 9.40 -7.29 -1.04
CA ARG A 146 10.44 -8.32 -0.82
C ARG A 146 11.10 -8.74 -2.13
N LYS A 147 10.30 -9.09 -3.16
CA LYS A 147 10.81 -9.52 -4.46
C LYS A 147 11.66 -8.45 -5.17
N HIS A 148 11.38 -7.18 -4.90
CA HIS A 148 12.11 -6.04 -5.49
C HIS A 148 13.22 -5.49 -4.59
N ASN A 149 13.56 -6.16 -3.48
CA ASN A 149 14.56 -5.73 -2.51
C ASN A 149 14.31 -4.30 -1.98
N VAL A 150 13.06 -3.93 -1.77
CA VAL A 150 12.67 -2.65 -1.19
C VAL A 150 13.00 -2.67 0.30
N GLN A 151 13.74 -1.65 0.78
CA GLN A 151 14.08 -1.52 2.19
C GLN A 151 13.04 -0.71 2.96
N TYR A 152 12.49 0.33 2.31
CA TYR A 152 11.52 1.22 2.91
C TYR A 152 10.38 1.50 1.95
N THR A 153 9.15 1.52 2.46
CA THR A 153 8.03 2.06 1.70
C THR A 153 7.43 3.24 2.44
N PHE A 154 7.18 4.30 1.69
CA PHE A 154 6.50 5.50 2.15
C PHE A 154 5.03 5.46 1.77
N GLY A 155 4.23 6.20 2.51
CA GLY A 155 2.83 6.43 2.21
C GLY A 155 2.31 7.63 3.00
N GLY A 156 1.12 8.06 2.66
CA GLY A 156 0.41 9.10 3.40
C GLY A 156 -1.02 8.66 3.66
N CYS A 157 -1.53 8.93 4.84
CA CYS A 157 -2.94 8.67 5.14
C CYS A 157 -3.59 9.87 5.83
N ASN A 158 -4.91 9.98 5.71
CA ASN A 158 -5.64 10.93 6.53
C ASN A 158 -5.46 10.57 8.02
N PRO A 159 -5.39 11.57 8.94
CA PRO A 159 -5.07 11.34 10.35
C PRO A 159 -5.97 10.31 11.06
N TYR A 160 -7.24 10.21 10.69
CA TYR A 160 -8.15 9.23 11.29
C TYR A 160 -7.83 7.76 10.93
N LEU A 161 -6.98 7.52 9.93
CA LEU A 161 -6.52 6.18 9.53
C LEU A 161 -5.19 5.77 10.20
N ILE A 162 -4.55 6.66 10.94
CA ILE A 162 -3.25 6.40 11.59
C ILE A 162 -3.28 5.09 12.40
N PRO A 163 -4.27 4.82 13.27
CA PRO A 163 -4.27 3.58 14.06
C PRO A 163 -4.25 2.32 13.19
N LEU A 164 -4.93 2.35 12.05
CA LEU A 164 -4.95 1.23 11.10
C LEU A 164 -3.57 1.00 10.47
N TYR A 165 -2.91 2.08 10.03
CA TYR A 165 -1.57 1.97 9.44
C TYR A 165 -0.50 1.60 10.47
N GLU A 166 -0.59 2.10 11.70
CA GLU A 166 0.30 1.70 12.80
C GLU A 166 0.12 0.21 13.14
N GLN A 167 -1.10 -0.30 13.11
CA GLN A 167 -1.35 -1.74 13.27
C GLN A 167 -0.77 -2.56 12.10
N LEU A 168 -0.70 -2.02 10.89
CA LEU A 168 0.03 -2.66 9.79
C LEU A 168 1.55 -2.64 10.01
N GLY A 169 2.06 -1.74 10.85
CA GLY A 169 3.48 -1.59 11.17
C GLY A 169 4.12 -0.33 10.59
N PHE A 170 3.33 0.54 9.95
CA PHE A 170 3.81 1.84 9.53
C PHE A 170 4.10 2.73 10.74
N GLN A 171 5.04 3.65 10.57
CA GLN A 171 5.46 4.60 11.60
C GLN A 171 5.38 6.02 11.05
N ARG A 172 4.92 6.95 11.87
CA ARG A 172 4.97 8.38 11.53
C ARG A 172 6.41 8.86 11.61
N PHE A 173 6.84 9.70 10.69
CA PHE A 173 8.24 10.15 10.67
C PHE A 173 8.41 11.63 10.32
N ALA A 174 7.37 12.31 9.85
CA ALA A 174 7.40 13.72 9.49
C ALA A 174 6.07 14.41 9.86
N ALA A 175 6.07 15.75 9.83
CA ALA A 175 4.89 16.56 10.08
C ALA A 175 3.81 16.32 9.01
N ASN A 176 2.54 16.52 9.40
CA ASN A 176 1.42 16.49 8.48
C ASN A 176 1.59 17.53 7.38
N PHE A 177 1.09 17.23 6.18
CA PHE A 177 1.02 18.17 5.07
C PHE A 177 -0.40 18.18 4.47
N THR A 178 -0.71 19.21 3.69
CA THR A 178 -1.98 19.30 2.98
C THR A 178 -1.77 18.98 1.51
N ASP A 179 -2.50 17.97 1.03
CA ASP A 179 -2.59 17.62 -0.38
C ASP A 179 -3.86 18.26 -0.96
N PRO A 180 -3.79 18.92 -2.14
CA PRO A 180 -4.95 19.60 -2.73
C PRO A 180 -6.17 18.69 -2.95
N GLY A 181 -5.93 17.43 -3.34
CA GLY A 181 -6.99 16.47 -3.63
C GLY A 181 -7.41 15.61 -2.44
N TYR A 182 -6.46 15.22 -1.57
CA TYR A 182 -6.74 14.30 -0.47
C TYR A 182 -6.93 14.98 0.88
N GLY A 183 -6.63 16.28 1.00
CA GLY A 183 -6.69 17.03 2.25
C GLY A 183 -5.48 16.79 3.14
N MET A 184 -5.65 16.86 4.45
CA MET A 184 -4.55 16.63 5.40
C MET A 184 -4.08 15.18 5.37
N LEU A 185 -2.78 14.98 5.22
CA LEU A 185 -2.11 13.68 5.21
C LEU A 185 -0.98 13.64 6.24
N THR A 186 -0.82 12.49 6.86
CA THR A 186 0.31 12.16 7.74
C THR A 186 1.29 11.29 6.97
N PRO A 187 2.57 11.72 6.82
CA PRO A 187 3.61 10.89 6.19
C PRO A 187 3.95 9.69 7.07
N LEU A 188 4.00 8.53 6.43
CA LEU A 188 4.25 7.25 7.06
C LEU A 188 5.40 6.52 6.36
N VAL A 189 6.17 5.76 7.12
CA VAL A 189 7.20 4.85 6.61
C VAL A 189 7.00 3.45 7.19
N LEU A 190 7.20 2.43 6.37
CA LEU A 190 7.30 1.03 6.78
C LEU A 190 8.70 0.53 6.46
N ILE A 191 9.36 -0.04 7.46
CA ILE A 191 10.64 -0.73 7.32
C ILE A 191 10.35 -2.18 6.99
N ILE A 192 10.73 -2.63 5.78
CA ILE A 192 10.34 -3.97 5.29
C ILE A 192 10.95 -5.10 6.13
N GLU A 193 12.15 -4.91 6.66
CA GLU A 193 12.82 -5.86 7.58
C GLU A 193 12.48 -5.64 9.06
N GLY A 194 11.45 -4.85 9.35
CA GLY A 194 11.03 -4.53 10.73
C GLY A 194 10.33 -5.67 11.46
N VAL A 195 10.86 -6.89 11.43
CA VAL A 195 10.20 -8.10 11.93
C VAL A 195 9.85 -8.01 13.41
N ASP A 196 10.75 -7.49 14.23
CA ASP A 196 10.51 -7.30 15.68
C ASP A 196 9.43 -6.27 15.95
N HIS A 197 9.44 -5.17 15.17
CA HIS A 197 8.37 -4.17 15.23
C HIS A 197 7.03 -4.76 14.81
N PHE A 198 6.98 -5.54 13.72
CA PHE A 198 5.75 -6.23 13.29
C PHE A 198 5.21 -7.16 14.37
N ARG A 199 6.09 -7.84 15.10
CA ARG A 199 5.71 -8.68 16.24
C ARG A 199 5.12 -7.84 17.38
N ALA A 200 5.79 -6.73 17.73
CA ALA A 200 5.38 -5.86 18.82
C ALA A 200 3.98 -5.25 18.61
N VAL A 201 3.71 -4.75 17.39
CA VAL A 201 2.41 -4.16 17.04
C VAL A 201 1.37 -5.19 16.57
N ARG A 202 1.70 -6.49 16.61
CA ARG A 202 0.84 -7.59 16.12
C ARG A 202 0.43 -7.41 14.66
N SER A 203 1.33 -6.87 13.84
CA SER A 203 1.10 -6.64 12.41
C SER A 203 0.83 -7.96 11.68
N PRO A 204 -0.10 -7.97 10.71
CA PRO A 204 -0.29 -9.11 9.81
C PRO A 204 0.96 -9.42 8.99
N PHE A 205 1.83 -8.43 8.74
CA PHE A 205 3.11 -8.61 8.05
C PHE A 205 4.08 -9.53 8.81
N TYR A 206 3.95 -9.69 10.13
CA TYR A 206 4.82 -10.56 10.90
C TYR A 206 4.88 -12.00 10.36
N ARG A 207 3.71 -12.58 10.00
CA ARG A 207 3.65 -13.93 9.45
C ARG A 207 4.32 -14.04 8.08
N ILE A 208 4.17 -13.02 7.25
CA ILE A 208 4.75 -12.97 5.90
C ILE A 208 6.26 -12.73 6.00
N ALA A 209 6.68 -11.78 6.81
CA ALA A 209 8.09 -11.44 7.00
C ALA A 209 8.92 -12.65 7.46
N ARG A 210 8.39 -13.47 8.36
CA ARG A 210 9.04 -14.71 8.79
C ARG A 210 9.34 -15.71 7.69
N ARG A 211 8.58 -15.72 6.60
CA ARG A 211 8.85 -16.60 5.44
C ARG A 211 10.14 -16.20 4.71
N TRP A 212 10.57 -14.96 4.88
CA TRP A 212 11.76 -14.39 4.25
C TRP A 212 12.96 -14.31 5.21
N ALA A 213 12.88 -14.90 6.41
CA ALA A 213 13.93 -14.81 7.42
C ALA A 213 15.29 -15.35 6.96
N ASN A 214 15.30 -16.30 6.01
CA ASN A 214 16.52 -16.89 5.44
C ASN A 214 17.07 -16.12 4.22
N ASP A 215 16.39 -15.05 3.79
CA ASP A 215 16.77 -14.20 2.67
C ASP A 215 16.61 -12.73 3.09
N PRO A 216 17.45 -12.23 4.02
CA PRO A 216 17.31 -10.87 4.53
C PRO A 216 17.75 -9.84 3.48
N ILE A 217 16.96 -8.78 3.32
CA ILE A 217 17.41 -7.57 2.63
C ILE A 217 18.36 -6.82 3.57
N PRO A 218 19.47 -6.25 3.08
CA PRO A 218 20.33 -5.42 3.93
C PRO A 218 19.50 -4.36 4.66
N SER A 219 19.24 -4.59 5.95
CA SER A 219 18.47 -3.65 6.76
C SER A 219 19.43 -2.61 7.31
N ILE A 220 19.08 -1.38 7.09
CA ILE A 220 19.78 -0.26 7.66
C ILE A 220 19.08 0.07 8.96
N LYS A 221 19.84 0.35 10.01
CA LYS A 221 19.31 0.84 11.29
C LYS A 221 18.79 2.28 11.11
N PHE A 222 17.74 2.40 10.32
CA PHE A 222 17.15 3.61 9.84
C PHE A 222 16.79 4.58 10.97
N LEU A 223 16.04 4.10 11.96
CA LEU A 223 15.60 4.95 13.07
C LEU A 223 16.77 5.50 13.88
N ASP A 224 17.85 4.73 14.07
CA ASP A 224 19.03 5.18 14.77
C ASP A 224 19.77 6.26 13.99
N ALA A 225 19.87 6.12 12.68
CA ALA A 225 20.47 7.13 11.81
C ALA A 225 19.65 8.42 11.79
N TRP A 226 18.33 8.32 11.75
CA TRP A 226 17.42 9.46 11.79
C TRP A 226 17.44 10.19 13.13
N LYS A 227 17.45 9.46 14.23
CA LYS A 227 17.63 10.04 15.57
C LYS A 227 18.96 10.77 15.68
N LYS A 228 20.06 10.16 15.24
CA LYS A 228 21.39 10.77 15.25
C LYS A 228 21.50 12.01 14.38
N ALA A 229 20.80 12.03 13.23
CA ALA A 229 20.78 13.17 12.32
C ALA A 229 19.83 14.31 12.78
N GLY A 230 19.08 14.13 13.87
CA GLY A 230 18.11 15.12 14.34
C GLY A 230 16.91 15.32 13.41
N TRP A 231 16.62 14.37 12.54
CA TRP A 231 15.56 14.48 11.52
C TRP A 231 14.20 14.00 12.01
N ILE A 232 14.14 13.39 13.18
CA ILE A 232 12.87 13.08 13.83
C ILE A 232 12.47 14.32 14.64
N ASP A 233 11.35 14.90 14.30
CA ASP A 233 10.77 15.96 15.11
C ASP A 233 10.54 15.45 16.54
N ASN A 234 11.07 16.16 17.53
CA ASN A 234 10.91 15.82 18.94
C ASN A 234 9.44 15.75 19.38
N ASN A 235 8.52 16.37 18.65
CA ASN A 235 7.08 16.22 18.86
C ASN A 235 6.55 14.84 18.44
N CYS A 236 7.17 14.17 17.46
CA CYS A 236 6.86 12.77 17.14
C CYS A 236 7.30 11.80 18.23
N ILE A 237 8.39 12.12 18.95
CA ILE A 237 8.94 11.30 20.03
C ILE A 237 8.10 11.41 21.31
N ARG A 238 7.55 12.61 21.62
CA ARG A 238 6.80 12.88 22.87
C ARG A 238 5.47 12.10 22.97
N HIS A 239 4.99 11.51 21.93
CA HIS A 239 3.75 10.73 21.92
C HIS A 239 3.99 9.20 21.97
N GLY A 240 5.14 8.75 22.44
CA GLY A 240 5.38 7.33 22.76
C GLY A 240 5.59 6.41 21.54
N PHE A 241 6.03 6.96 20.40
CA PHE A 241 6.13 6.20 19.16
C PHE A 241 7.43 5.41 18.97
N PHE A 242 8.37 5.51 19.91
CA PHE A 242 9.71 4.91 19.80
C PHE A 242 10.21 4.30 21.13
N ASN A 243 9.35 3.56 21.85
CA ASN A 243 9.79 2.66 22.91
C ASN A 243 9.96 1.26 22.38
#